data_d81e862989e60571a1850848cbc6187c
#
_entry.id   d81e862989e60571a1850848cbc6187c
#
_cell.length_a   1.000
_cell.length_b   1.000
_cell.length_c   1.000
_cell.angle_alpha   90.00
_cell.angle_beta   90.00
_cell.angle_gamma   90.00
#
_symmetry.space_group_name_H-M   'P 1'
#
loop_
_entity.id
_entity.type
_entity.pdbx_description
1 polymer ?
#
loop_
_entity_poly.entity_id
_entity_poly.type
_entity_poly.pdbx_seq_one_letter_code
_entity_poly.pdbx_strand_id
1 'polypeptide(L)'
;MAADPVRIVYVEDDADNVYVLTRRLGRRGYDVTVASDGAAGIETVRKLRPALVLMDMSLPVMDGWEAARQLKSDPATRGIPVIGLSSHAMVGDREAALAAGCDDYETKPIEIERLLAKMQKLLARGAP
;
A
#
# COMPACT_ATOMS: atom_id res chain seq x y z
N MET A 1 15.97 10.04 21.89
CA MET A 1 15.58 10.66 20.63
C MET A 1 14.65 9.74 19.88
N ALA A 2 13.49 10.26 19.50
CA ALA A 2 12.54 9.44 18.76
C ALA A 2 13.05 9.17 17.34
N ALA A 3 12.88 7.94 16.87
CA ALA A 3 13.18 7.61 15.48
C ALA A 3 12.19 8.34 14.56
N ASP A 4 12.62 8.63 13.35
CA ASP A 4 11.72 9.18 12.35
C ASP A 4 10.57 8.20 12.09
N PRO A 5 9.33 8.68 11.94
CA PRO A 5 8.23 7.79 11.64
C PRO A 5 8.41 7.11 10.28
N VAL A 6 7.95 5.86 10.19
CA VAL A 6 7.99 5.12 8.94
C VAL A 6 6.95 5.70 7.98
N ARG A 7 7.38 6.08 6.79
CA ARG A 7 6.52 6.67 5.78
C ARG A 7 5.81 5.60 4.98
N ILE A 8 4.48 5.76 4.89
CA ILE A 8 3.61 4.88 4.11
C ILE A 8 2.86 5.75 3.10
N VAL A 9 2.77 5.29 1.87
CA VAL A 9 1.85 5.88 0.88
C VAL A 9 0.63 4.97 0.79
N TYR A 10 -0.55 5.55 0.98
CA TYR A 10 -1.82 4.84 0.92
C TYR A 10 -2.62 5.38 -0.24
N VAL A 11 -2.90 4.54 -1.24
CA VAL A 11 -3.62 4.93 -2.45
C VAL A 11 -5.06 4.42 -2.33
N GLU A 12 -6.00 5.33 -2.17
CA GLU A 12 -7.40 5.04 -1.89
C GLU A 12 -8.25 6.25 -2.27
N ASP A 13 -9.39 6.01 -2.92
CA ASP A 13 -10.29 7.09 -3.31
C ASP A 13 -11.47 7.28 -2.35
N ASP A 14 -11.75 6.33 -1.48
CA ASP A 14 -12.88 6.41 -0.54
C ASP A 14 -12.47 7.17 0.71
N ALA A 15 -13.14 8.30 0.96
CA ALA A 15 -12.79 9.19 2.07
C ALA A 15 -12.96 8.53 3.44
N ASP A 16 -13.96 7.67 3.60
CA ASP A 16 -14.19 6.98 4.88
C ASP A 16 -13.08 5.97 5.16
N ASN A 17 -12.69 5.20 4.15
CA ASN A 17 -11.58 4.26 4.29
C ASN A 17 -10.28 4.98 4.61
N VAL A 18 -10.02 6.10 3.92
CA VAL A 18 -8.85 6.93 4.18
C VAL A 18 -8.82 7.40 5.62
N TYR A 19 -9.94 7.95 6.10
CA TYR A 19 -10.02 8.49 7.45
C TYR A 19 -9.72 7.41 8.50
N VAL A 20 -10.38 6.26 8.37
CA VAL A 20 -10.26 5.20 9.38
C VAL A 20 -8.83 4.63 9.41
N LEU A 21 -8.31 4.26 8.25
CA LEU A 21 -7.00 3.60 8.21
C LEU A 21 -5.87 4.56 8.54
N THR A 22 -5.95 5.79 8.05
CA THR A 22 -4.92 6.80 8.34
C THR A 22 -4.82 7.06 9.85
N ARG A 23 -5.97 7.16 10.54
CA ARG A 23 -5.95 7.35 11.98
C ARG A 23 -5.36 6.16 12.71
N ARG A 24 -5.75 4.95 12.31
CA ARG A 24 -5.25 3.74 12.98
C ARG A 24 -3.75 3.56 12.81
N LEU A 25 -3.25 3.79 11.61
CA LEU A 25 -1.82 3.69 11.33
C LEU A 25 -1.04 4.81 12.02
N GLY A 26 -1.60 6.02 12.04
CA GLY A 26 -0.96 7.15 12.72
C GLY A 26 -0.75 6.89 14.19
N ARG A 27 -1.71 6.23 14.85
CA ARG A 27 -1.60 5.87 16.27
C ARG A 27 -0.51 4.84 16.53
N ARG A 28 -0.09 4.11 15.51
CA ARG A 28 0.99 3.11 15.61
C ARG A 28 2.33 3.66 15.15
N GLY A 29 2.42 4.98 14.93
CA GLY A 29 3.68 5.64 14.62
C GLY A 29 4.03 5.72 13.14
N TYR A 30 3.08 5.41 12.24
CA TYR A 30 3.30 5.53 10.81
C TYR A 30 2.90 6.93 10.33
N ASP A 31 3.69 7.45 9.39
CA ASP A 31 3.38 8.71 8.72
C ASP A 31 2.76 8.37 7.36
N VAL A 32 1.44 8.58 7.24
CA VAL A 32 0.68 8.15 6.07
C VAL A 32 0.41 9.34 5.15
N THR A 33 0.86 9.24 3.91
CA THR A 33 0.51 10.17 2.85
C THR A 33 -0.49 9.50 1.92
N VAL A 34 -1.58 10.18 1.61
CA VAL A 34 -2.68 9.62 0.83
C VAL A 34 -2.64 10.15 -0.60
N ALA A 35 -2.86 9.25 -1.56
CA ALA A 35 -3.10 9.61 -2.95
C ALA A 35 -4.47 9.03 -3.34
N SER A 36 -5.25 9.76 -4.14
CA SER A 36 -6.65 9.40 -4.40
C SER A 36 -6.87 8.57 -5.66
N ASP A 37 -5.84 8.37 -6.47
CA ASP A 37 -5.93 7.51 -7.65
C ASP A 37 -4.57 6.90 -7.97
N GLY A 38 -4.55 5.96 -8.92
CA GLY A 38 -3.33 5.22 -9.25
C GLY A 38 -2.22 6.10 -9.81
N ALA A 39 -2.55 7.05 -10.68
CA ALA A 39 -1.55 7.94 -11.28
C ALA A 39 -0.92 8.84 -10.21
N ALA A 40 -1.74 9.44 -9.36
CA ALA A 40 -1.26 10.26 -8.25
C ALA A 40 -0.44 9.42 -7.27
N GLY A 41 -0.83 8.17 -7.06
CA GLY A 41 -0.10 7.24 -6.21
C GLY A 41 1.30 6.97 -6.71
N ILE A 42 1.44 6.68 -8.01
CA ILE A 42 2.75 6.45 -8.62
C ILE A 42 3.64 7.67 -8.46
N GLU A 43 3.10 8.85 -8.76
CA GLU A 43 3.80 10.12 -8.64
C GLU A 43 4.30 10.35 -7.21
N THR A 44 3.41 10.13 -6.24
CA THR A 44 3.71 10.30 -4.83
C THR A 44 4.81 9.33 -4.37
N VAL A 45 4.72 8.07 -4.79
CA VAL A 45 5.74 7.07 -4.44
C VAL A 45 7.10 7.46 -5.01
N ARG A 46 7.14 7.93 -6.24
CA ARG A 46 8.40 8.37 -6.86
C ARG A 46 9.04 9.54 -6.12
N LYS A 47 8.22 10.47 -5.65
CA LYS A 47 8.70 11.65 -4.91
C LYS A 47 9.16 11.32 -3.51
N LEU A 48 8.34 10.59 -2.77
CA LEU A 48 8.57 10.37 -1.34
C LEU A 48 9.45 9.16 -1.05
N ARG A 49 9.46 8.17 -1.93
CA ARG A 49 10.14 6.90 -1.73
C ARG A 49 9.82 6.33 -0.35
N PRO A 50 8.53 6.00 -0.12
CA PRO A 50 8.11 5.51 1.18
C PRO A 50 8.70 4.14 1.48
N ALA A 51 8.59 3.72 2.73
CA ALA A 51 9.02 2.40 3.15
C ALA A 51 8.07 1.30 2.67
N LEU A 52 6.79 1.65 2.41
CA LEU A 52 5.78 0.69 1.99
C LEU A 52 4.61 1.42 1.35
N VAL A 53 3.92 0.74 0.43
CA VAL A 53 2.73 1.24 -0.24
C VAL A 53 1.55 0.33 0.06
N LEU A 54 0.43 0.94 0.47
CA LEU A 54 -0.87 0.26 0.56
C LEU A 54 -1.68 0.71 -0.65
N MET A 55 -2.08 -0.25 -1.49
CA MET A 55 -2.69 0.05 -2.78
C MET A 55 -4.08 -0.57 -2.87
N ASP A 56 -5.13 0.27 -2.92
CA ASP A 56 -6.47 -0.22 -3.22
C ASP A 56 -6.50 -0.76 -4.66
N MET A 57 -7.02 -1.97 -4.82
CA MET A 57 -7.08 -2.61 -6.13
C MET A 57 -8.23 -2.11 -7.00
N SER A 58 -9.22 -1.41 -6.41
CA SER A 58 -10.43 -0.96 -7.10
C SER A 58 -10.47 0.55 -7.33
N LEU A 59 -9.36 1.12 -7.80
CA LEU A 59 -9.24 2.56 -8.01
C LEU A 59 -9.89 3.00 -9.33
N PRO A 60 -10.36 4.26 -9.41
CA PRO A 60 -10.84 4.81 -10.68
C PRO A 60 -9.68 5.12 -11.62
N VAL A 61 -9.95 5.19 -12.91
CA VAL A 61 -9.06 5.56 -14.03
C VAL A 61 -7.94 4.55 -14.23
N MET A 62 -7.01 4.46 -13.29
CA MET A 62 -5.96 3.43 -13.29
C MET A 62 -6.15 2.59 -12.04
N ASP A 63 -6.52 1.32 -12.22
CA ASP A 63 -6.75 0.45 -11.07
C ASP A 63 -5.45 0.07 -10.37
N GLY A 64 -5.58 -0.51 -9.18
CA GLY A 64 -4.42 -0.85 -8.36
C GLY A 64 -3.52 -1.91 -8.99
N TRP A 65 -4.07 -2.80 -9.83
CA TRP A 65 -3.28 -3.81 -10.55
C TRP A 65 -2.26 -3.15 -11.47
N GLU A 66 -2.74 -2.19 -12.27
CA GLU A 66 -1.88 -1.47 -13.20
C GLU A 66 -0.87 -0.59 -12.47
N ALA A 67 -1.32 0.09 -11.42
CA ALA A 67 -0.42 0.92 -10.61
C ALA A 67 0.70 0.08 -9.99
N ALA A 68 0.37 -1.10 -9.46
CA ALA A 68 1.37 -2.00 -8.89
C ALA A 68 2.37 -2.47 -9.94
N ARG A 69 1.89 -2.83 -11.14
CA ARG A 69 2.77 -3.23 -12.24
C ARG A 69 3.74 -2.12 -12.60
N GLN A 70 3.26 -0.89 -12.70
CA GLN A 70 4.13 0.24 -13.04
C GLN A 70 5.18 0.49 -11.97
N LEU A 71 4.80 0.43 -10.70
CA LEU A 71 5.78 0.59 -9.61
C LEU A 71 6.83 -0.51 -9.64
N LYS A 72 6.44 -1.73 -9.91
CA LYS A 72 7.37 -2.88 -9.94
C LYS A 72 8.20 -2.94 -11.22
N SER A 73 7.79 -2.26 -12.27
CA SER A 73 8.55 -2.16 -13.52
C SER A 73 9.59 -1.04 -13.50
N ASP A 74 9.48 -0.09 -12.58
CA ASP A 74 10.36 1.06 -12.50
C ASP A 74 11.52 0.76 -11.55
N PRO A 75 12.77 0.80 -12.02
CA PRO A 75 13.93 0.54 -11.15
C PRO A 75 13.98 1.44 -9.91
N ALA A 76 13.41 2.65 -9.99
CA ALA A 76 13.41 3.58 -8.86
C ALA A 76 12.45 3.17 -7.73
N THR A 77 11.41 2.39 -8.06
CA THR A 77 10.35 2.06 -7.09
C THR A 77 10.15 0.56 -6.87
N ARG A 78 10.72 -0.29 -7.70
CA ARG A 78 10.46 -1.75 -7.64
C ARG A 78 10.85 -2.39 -6.31
N GLY A 79 11.79 -1.79 -5.59
CA GLY A 79 12.23 -2.31 -4.29
C GLY A 79 11.30 -1.95 -3.13
N ILE A 80 10.32 -1.09 -3.36
CA ILE A 80 9.39 -0.68 -2.32
C ILE A 80 8.28 -1.71 -2.20
N PRO A 81 8.04 -2.28 -1.01
CA PRO A 81 6.96 -3.28 -0.86
C PRO A 81 5.59 -2.67 -1.09
N VAL A 82 4.72 -3.43 -1.74
CA VAL A 82 3.33 -3.04 -2.02
C VAL A 82 2.40 -4.11 -1.47
N ILE A 83 1.45 -3.70 -0.64
CA ILE A 83 0.35 -4.55 -0.18
C ILE A 83 -0.91 -4.13 -0.92
N GLY A 84 -1.51 -5.05 -1.67
CA GLY A 84 -2.78 -4.82 -2.34
C GLY A 84 -3.95 -4.96 -1.36
N LEU A 85 -4.90 -4.03 -1.42
CA LEU A 85 -6.11 -4.06 -0.59
C LEU A 85 -7.31 -4.20 -1.50
N SER A 86 -8.19 -5.17 -1.23
CA SER A 86 -9.35 -5.42 -2.09
C SER A 86 -10.59 -5.66 -1.27
N SER A 87 -11.73 -5.16 -1.76
CA SER A 87 -13.05 -5.47 -1.19
C SER A 87 -13.62 -6.77 -1.75
N HIS A 88 -12.94 -7.40 -2.70
CA HIS A 88 -13.39 -8.64 -3.32
C HIS A 88 -12.50 -9.79 -2.86
N ALA A 89 -13.08 -10.72 -2.11
CA ALA A 89 -12.37 -11.91 -1.61
C ALA A 89 -12.69 -13.11 -2.49
N MET A 90 -12.53 -12.96 -3.81
CA MET A 90 -12.82 -14.05 -4.75
C MET A 90 -11.60 -14.95 -4.90
N VAL A 91 -11.86 -16.19 -5.26
CA VAL A 91 -10.80 -17.15 -5.58
C VAL A 91 -9.96 -16.59 -6.72
N GLY A 92 -8.65 -16.55 -6.51
CA GLY A 92 -7.72 -16.04 -7.51
C GLY A 92 -7.32 -14.58 -7.34
N ASP A 93 -8.02 -13.80 -6.50
CA ASP A 93 -7.67 -12.39 -6.30
C ASP A 93 -6.28 -12.21 -5.69
N ARG A 94 -5.95 -13.05 -4.71
CA ARG A 94 -4.62 -13.00 -4.10
C ARG A 94 -3.53 -13.31 -5.12
N GLU A 95 -3.72 -14.36 -5.92
CA GLU A 95 -2.77 -14.75 -6.95
C GLU A 95 -2.62 -13.67 -8.00
N ALA A 96 -3.73 -13.01 -8.37
CA ALA A 96 -3.68 -11.92 -9.33
C ALA A 96 -2.91 -10.71 -8.79
N ALA A 97 -3.10 -10.39 -7.50
CA ALA A 97 -2.35 -9.30 -6.86
C ALA A 97 -0.85 -9.60 -6.85
N LEU A 98 -0.49 -10.80 -6.49
CA LEU A 98 0.93 -11.22 -6.48
C LEU A 98 1.51 -11.23 -7.90
N ALA A 99 0.74 -11.67 -8.88
CA ALA A 99 1.16 -11.65 -10.29
C ALA A 99 1.35 -10.23 -10.81
N ALA A 100 0.59 -9.26 -10.29
CA ALA A 100 0.77 -7.85 -10.65
C ALA A 100 2.01 -7.22 -9.96
N GLY A 101 2.64 -7.95 -9.05
CA GLY A 101 3.85 -7.50 -8.37
C GLY A 101 3.65 -7.08 -6.93
N CYS A 102 2.45 -7.19 -6.39
CA CYS A 102 2.23 -6.93 -4.96
C CYS A 102 3.01 -7.94 -4.13
N ASP A 103 3.59 -7.46 -3.05
CA ASP A 103 4.37 -8.32 -2.13
C ASP A 103 3.48 -9.06 -1.16
N ASP A 104 2.29 -8.53 -0.90
CA ASP A 104 1.28 -9.19 -0.08
C ASP A 104 -0.10 -8.62 -0.43
N TYR A 105 -1.12 -9.14 0.22
CA TYR A 105 -2.50 -8.85 -0.13
C TYR A 105 -3.37 -8.95 1.12
N GLU A 106 -4.35 -8.05 1.24
CA GLU A 106 -5.30 -8.08 2.33
C GLU A 106 -6.69 -7.74 1.81
N THR A 107 -7.72 -8.32 2.42
CA THR A 107 -9.11 -8.08 2.06
C THR A 107 -9.76 -7.07 3.00
N LYS A 108 -10.70 -6.29 2.46
CA LYS A 108 -11.53 -5.38 3.24
C LYS A 108 -12.75 -6.14 3.79
N PRO A 109 -13.26 -5.79 4.95
CA PRO A 109 -12.80 -4.71 5.84
C PRO A 109 -11.43 -5.05 6.44
N ILE A 110 -10.61 -4.03 6.57
CA ILE A 110 -9.23 -4.21 7.05
C ILE A 110 -9.23 -4.59 8.52
N GLU A 111 -8.62 -5.73 8.83
CA GLU A 111 -8.36 -6.13 10.21
C GLU A 111 -6.97 -5.61 10.56
N ILE A 112 -6.93 -4.62 11.45
CA ILE A 112 -5.73 -3.81 11.65
C ILE A 112 -4.53 -4.64 12.13
N GLU A 113 -4.74 -5.59 13.03
CA GLU A 113 -3.61 -6.38 13.57
C GLU A 113 -3.02 -7.27 12.48
N ARG A 114 -3.85 -7.82 11.60
CA ARG A 114 -3.37 -8.64 10.49
C ARG A 114 -2.61 -7.82 9.47
N LEU A 115 -3.11 -6.61 9.16
CA LEU A 115 -2.41 -5.70 8.26
C LEU A 115 -1.06 -5.29 8.84
N LEU A 116 -1.03 -4.91 10.12
CA LEU A 116 0.21 -4.51 10.79
C LEU A 116 1.24 -5.62 10.78
N ALA A 117 0.83 -6.87 10.99
CA ALA A 117 1.74 -8.01 10.94
C ALA A 117 2.39 -8.15 9.56
N LYS A 118 1.60 -8.00 8.50
CA LYS A 118 2.13 -8.05 7.12
C LYS A 118 3.06 -6.89 6.83
N MET A 119 2.70 -5.69 7.27
CA MET A 119 3.54 -4.50 7.11
C MET A 119 4.88 -4.68 7.80
N GLN A 120 4.86 -5.13 9.06
CA GLN A 120 6.08 -5.33 9.83
C GLN A 120 7.00 -6.36 9.18
N LYS A 121 6.44 -7.44 8.66
CA LYS A 121 7.20 -8.47 7.97
C LYS A 121 7.91 -7.91 6.73
N LEU A 122 7.21 -7.14 5.93
CA LEU A 122 7.79 -6.54 4.72
C LEU A 122 8.80 -5.45 5.04
N LEU A 123 8.52 -4.63 6.05
CA LEU A 123 9.44 -3.58 6.48
C LEU A 123 10.74 -4.16 7.04
N ALA A 124 10.66 -5.26 7.77
CA ALA A 124 11.84 -5.95 8.28
C ALA A 124 12.73 -6.49 7.14
N ARG A 125 12.11 -6.97 6.06
CA ARG A 125 12.85 -7.47 4.89
C ARG A 125 13.58 -6.35 4.15
N GLY A 126 13.03 -5.13 4.18
CA GLY A 126 13.65 -3.97 3.54
C GLY A 126 14.73 -3.33 4.38
N ALA A 127 14.92 -3.74 5.62
CA ALA A 127 15.95 -3.18 6.49
C ALA A 127 17.34 -3.67 6.06
N PRO A 128 18.34 -2.78 6.03
CA PRO A 128 19.71 -3.19 5.75
C PRO A 128 20.30 -4.10 6.85
#